data_1ef2046a72d73bf0c4e91c939e2e0c4a
#
_entry.id   1ef2046a72d73bf0c4e91c939e2e0c4a
#
_cell.length_a   1.000
_cell.length_b   1.000
_cell.length_c   1.000
_cell.angle_alpha   90.00
_cell.angle_beta   90.00
_cell.angle_gamma   90.00
#
_symmetry.space_group_name_H-M   'P 1'
#
loop_
_entity.id
_entity.type
_entity.pdbx_description
1 polymer ?
#
loop_
_entity_poly.entity_id
_entity_poly.type
_entity_poly.pdbx_seq_one_letter_code
_entity_poly.pdbx_strand_id
1 'polypeptide(L)'
;MSMKKLILPALAVCIMAGSAVAKVTVNNPSAPARQYTVIESPIDGSDRAEQTITLDSKGSATFEQSALPVSIMITDADGINKIRLFSASAGDNITLQISPDGQAVVSGTKLMDDIQALDTALAPINEKAQSVQAMFATDPAGAEALYNDLQAQADAVVKNFLSANADSPAAAYAMLELRGQDFLDAYDSMTPAAKESVFMPIIEKMRERNIKQVEMERLTAQLESGTVQAPAFSLPDMDGKSVSLSDFKGKWVILDFWGSWCRWCVKGFPELKDEYAKYSDKLEVVGIDCNEPQDRWKAAVAKYELPWVNVYYDTQKDKSLLEAYAVQGFPTKVIISPEGFIKKIVVGADPSFPSTLANLIGAR
;
A
#
# COMPACT_ATOMS: atom_id res chain seq x y z
N MET A 1 -24.77 -11.55 26.56
CA MET A 1 -25.23 -12.81 25.91
C MET A 1 -23.99 -13.59 25.49
N SER A 2 -23.80 -14.75 26.08
CA SER A 2 -22.60 -15.59 25.95
C SER A 2 -22.57 -16.30 24.60
N MET A 3 -21.55 -16.07 23.77
CA MET A 3 -21.31 -16.86 22.55
C MET A 3 -20.72 -18.21 22.97
N LYS A 4 -21.52 -19.27 22.81
CA LYS A 4 -21.08 -20.66 22.98
C LYS A 4 -20.11 -21.03 21.88
N LYS A 5 -18.90 -21.42 22.24
CA LYS A 5 -17.94 -22.11 21.35
C LYS A 5 -18.58 -23.43 20.92
N LEU A 6 -18.84 -23.57 19.63
CA LEU A 6 -19.17 -24.87 19.03
C LEU A 6 -17.88 -25.69 18.91
N ILE A 7 -17.72 -26.67 19.76
CA ILE A 7 -16.72 -27.74 19.58
C ILE A 7 -17.36 -28.71 18.59
N LEU A 8 -16.89 -28.73 17.36
CA LEU A 8 -17.26 -29.77 16.40
C LEU A 8 -16.58 -31.08 16.81
N PRO A 9 -17.32 -32.20 16.90
CA PRO A 9 -16.72 -33.50 17.14
C PRO A 9 -15.93 -33.93 15.90
N ALA A 10 -14.79 -34.59 16.14
CA ALA A 10 -13.98 -35.20 15.10
C ALA A 10 -14.86 -36.07 14.17
N LEU A 11 -15.05 -35.60 12.94
CA LEU A 11 -15.72 -36.39 11.92
C LEU A 11 -14.80 -37.56 11.56
N ALA A 12 -15.28 -38.77 11.83
CA ALA A 12 -14.69 -39.97 11.28
C ALA A 12 -14.83 -39.94 9.75
N VAL A 13 -13.73 -39.71 9.06
CA VAL A 13 -13.67 -39.71 7.60
C VAL A 13 -13.87 -41.13 7.10
N CYS A 14 -15.01 -41.39 6.46
CA CYS A 14 -15.16 -42.54 5.60
C CYS A 14 -14.16 -42.44 4.44
N ILE A 15 -13.19 -43.32 4.40
CA ILE A 15 -12.24 -43.48 3.30
C ILE A 15 -13.02 -43.88 2.05
N MET A 16 -13.36 -42.89 1.20
CA MET A 16 -13.69 -43.16 -0.20
C MET A 16 -12.40 -43.16 -1.02
N ALA A 17 -12.24 -44.13 -1.85
CA ALA A 17 -11.04 -44.34 -2.65
C ALA A 17 -10.76 -43.14 -3.57
N GLY A 18 -9.54 -42.55 -3.48
CA GLY A 18 -8.82 -42.05 -4.64
C GLY A 18 -8.85 -40.60 -4.97
N SER A 19 -9.28 -39.66 -4.13
CA SER A 19 -8.97 -38.25 -4.36
C SER A 19 -7.64 -37.87 -3.68
N ALA A 20 -6.70 -37.41 -4.48
CA ALA A 20 -5.47 -36.83 -3.93
C ALA A 20 -5.83 -35.67 -3.01
N VAL A 21 -5.27 -35.63 -1.81
CA VAL A 21 -5.49 -34.56 -0.82
C VAL A 21 -4.16 -33.89 -0.61
N ALA A 22 -4.16 -32.57 -0.67
CA ALA A 22 -2.97 -31.79 -0.42
C ALA A 22 -2.58 -31.87 1.06
N LYS A 23 -1.28 -31.99 1.35
CA LYS A 23 -0.73 -32.21 2.69
C LYS A 23 0.39 -31.26 3.01
N VAL A 24 0.44 -30.85 4.27
CA VAL A 24 1.59 -30.12 4.84
C VAL A 24 2.19 -30.94 5.97
N THR A 25 3.50 -31.15 5.90
CA THR A 25 4.29 -31.75 6.97
C THR A 25 5.16 -30.69 7.62
N VAL A 26 5.03 -30.52 8.93
CA VAL A 26 5.85 -29.61 9.73
C VAL A 26 6.88 -30.44 10.51
N ASN A 27 8.15 -30.12 10.33
CA ASN A 27 9.27 -30.77 11.02
C ASN A 27 10.04 -29.74 11.84
N ASN A 28 10.11 -29.93 13.15
CA ASN A 28 10.98 -29.23 14.07
C ASN A 28 11.57 -30.24 15.09
N PRO A 29 12.63 -30.96 14.74
CA PRO A 29 13.20 -31.98 15.61
C PRO A 29 13.77 -31.45 16.93
N SER A 30 14.07 -30.14 16.98
CA SER A 30 14.57 -29.48 18.20
C SER A 30 13.46 -29.12 19.21
N ALA A 31 12.20 -29.26 18.82
CA ALA A 31 11.06 -28.90 19.66
C ALA A 31 9.94 -29.97 19.60
N PRO A 32 10.18 -31.21 20.00
CA PRO A 32 9.15 -32.25 20.06
C PRO A 32 8.01 -31.81 20.99
N ALA A 33 6.79 -32.27 20.68
CA ALA A 33 5.56 -31.91 21.38
C ALA A 33 5.18 -30.42 21.35
N ARG A 34 5.88 -29.56 20.58
CA ARG A 34 5.52 -28.17 20.37
C ARG A 34 4.19 -28.06 19.63
N GLN A 35 3.40 -27.09 20.02
CA GLN A 35 2.14 -26.77 19.35
C GLN A 35 2.31 -25.60 18.38
N TYR A 36 1.62 -25.71 17.26
CA TYR A 36 1.50 -24.65 16.27
C TYR A 36 0.03 -24.40 15.95
N THR A 37 -0.33 -23.14 15.79
CA THR A 37 -1.62 -22.76 15.21
C THR A 37 -1.47 -22.67 13.70
N VAL A 38 -2.36 -23.33 12.99
CA VAL A 38 -2.46 -23.32 11.52
C VAL A 38 -3.72 -22.56 11.15
N ILE A 39 -3.56 -21.49 10.38
CA ILE A 39 -4.66 -20.68 9.86
C ILE A 39 -4.66 -20.83 8.35
N GLU A 40 -5.71 -21.44 7.83
CA GLU A 40 -5.95 -21.59 6.40
C GLU A 40 -6.85 -20.47 5.93
N SER A 41 -6.40 -19.74 4.91
CA SER A 41 -7.14 -18.61 4.31
C SER A 41 -7.25 -18.87 2.80
N PRO A 42 -8.41 -19.32 2.31
CA PRO A 42 -8.62 -19.52 0.88
C PRO A 42 -8.32 -18.25 0.10
N ILE A 43 -7.68 -18.38 -1.06
CA ILE A 43 -7.24 -17.24 -1.90
C ILE A 43 -8.44 -16.48 -2.48
N ASP A 44 -9.58 -17.13 -2.64
CA ASP A 44 -10.84 -16.52 -3.10
C ASP A 44 -11.50 -15.61 -2.05
N GLY A 45 -11.00 -15.63 -0.81
CA GLY A 45 -11.53 -14.81 0.28
C GLY A 45 -12.69 -15.43 1.04
N SER A 46 -12.98 -16.72 0.82
CA SER A 46 -13.96 -17.46 1.62
C SER A 46 -13.51 -17.65 3.07
N ASP A 47 -14.34 -18.30 3.89
CA ASP A 47 -14.12 -18.40 5.33
C ASP A 47 -12.80 -19.09 5.69
N ARG A 48 -12.12 -18.53 6.68
CA ARG A 48 -10.88 -19.08 7.24
C ARG A 48 -11.16 -20.29 8.11
N ALA A 49 -10.26 -21.27 8.05
CA ALA A 49 -10.21 -22.37 9.00
C ALA A 49 -9.00 -22.20 9.92
N GLU A 50 -9.16 -22.61 11.18
CA GLU A 50 -8.08 -22.58 12.18
C GLU A 50 -8.03 -23.93 12.89
N GLN A 51 -6.82 -24.48 13.02
CA GLN A 51 -6.58 -25.71 13.78
C GLN A 51 -5.27 -25.61 14.55
N THR A 52 -5.14 -26.42 15.59
CA THR A 52 -3.87 -26.58 16.31
C THR A 52 -3.29 -27.95 15.97
N ILE A 53 -2.01 -27.97 15.59
CA ILE A 53 -1.25 -29.20 15.42
C ILE A 53 -0.23 -29.34 16.56
N THR A 54 0.04 -30.57 16.97
CA THR A 54 1.06 -30.88 17.98
C THR A 54 2.07 -31.82 17.33
N LEU A 55 3.36 -31.47 17.40
CA LEU A 55 4.42 -32.32 16.90
C LEU A 55 4.53 -33.59 17.74
N ASP A 56 4.83 -34.70 17.11
CA ASP A 56 5.10 -36.00 17.75
C ASP A 56 6.45 -36.02 18.51
N SER A 57 6.81 -37.17 19.06
CA SER A 57 8.07 -37.35 19.78
C SER A 57 9.33 -37.20 18.91
N LYS A 58 9.19 -37.21 17.59
CA LYS A 58 10.27 -36.96 16.62
C LYS A 58 10.26 -35.49 16.12
N GLY A 59 9.34 -34.67 16.60
CA GLY A 59 9.21 -33.29 16.18
C GLY A 59 8.52 -33.15 14.81
N SER A 60 7.58 -34.00 14.46
CA SER A 60 6.88 -33.96 13.17
C SER A 60 5.36 -33.98 13.35
N ALA A 61 4.64 -33.30 12.47
CA ALA A 61 3.19 -33.40 12.32
C ALA A 61 2.80 -33.21 10.86
N THR A 62 1.75 -33.91 10.41
CA THR A 62 1.18 -33.75 9.06
C THR A 62 -0.30 -33.46 9.18
N PHE A 63 -0.79 -32.52 8.37
CA PHE A 63 -2.22 -32.19 8.25
C PHE A 63 -2.62 -32.05 6.78
N GLU A 64 -3.91 -32.21 6.53
CA GLU A 64 -4.53 -32.05 5.22
C GLU A 64 -5.19 -30.68 5.12
N GLN A 65 -5.19 -30.06 3.93
CA GLN A 65 -5.85 -28.77 3.73
C GLN A 65 -7.37 -28.94 3.56
N SER A 66 -8.11 -27.99 4.14
CA SER A 66 -9.57 -27.95 4.10
C SER A 66 -10.14 -27.39 2.79
N ALA A 67 -9.38 -26.52 2.09
CA ALA A 67 -9.77 -25.89 0.84
C ALA A 67 -8.53 -25.66 -0.04
N LEU A 68 -8.75 -25.45 -1.34
CA LEU A 68 -7.69 -25.15 -2.33
C LEU A 68 -8.25 -24.20 -3.40
N PRO A 69 -7.46 -23.23 -3.88
CA PRO A 69 -6.10 -22.87 -3.41
C PRO A 69 -6.15 -22.11 -2.07
N VAL A 70 -5.14 -22.28 -1.25
CA VAL A 70 -5.11 -21.76 0.12
C VAL A 70 -3.76 -21.16 0.50
N SER A 71 -3.79 -20.03 1.21
CA SER A 71 -2.67 -19.49 1.98
C SER A 71 -2.72 -20.05 3.40
N ILE A 72 -1.64 -20.63 3.85
CA ILE A 72 -1.51 -21.26 5.16
C ILE A 72 -0.54 -20.47 6.00
N MET A 73 -0.97 -19.96 7.14
CA MET A 73 -0.12 -19.33 8.13
C MET A 73 0.10 -20.31 9.28
N ILE A 74 1.36 -20.63 9.55
CA ILE A 74 1.76 -21.45 10.70
C ILE A 74 2.43 -20.54 11.71
N THR A 75 1.89 -20.51 12.93
CA THR A 75 2.43 -19.71 14.03
C THR A 75 2.74 -20.58 15.23
N ASP A 76 3.82 -20.25 15.96
CA ASP A 76 4.06 -20.83 17.26
C ASP A 76 3.04 -20.32 18.30
N ALA A 77 3.03 -20.94 19.49
CA ALA A 77 2.10 -20.61 20.56
C ALA A 77 2.19 -19.15 21.02
N ASP A 78 3.35 -18.53 20.87
CA ASP A 78 3.62 -17.13 21.26
C ASP A 78 3.26 -16.14 20.16
N GLY A 79 2.90 -16.62 18.96
CA GLY A 79 2.55 -15.80 17.81
C GLY A 79 3.71 -14.98 17.22
N ILE A 80 4.94 -15.27 17.61
CA ILE A 80 6.16 -14.55 17.24
C ILE A 80 6.64 -14.99 15.86
N ASN A 81 6.75 -16.30 15.66
CA ASN A 81 7.19 -16.86 14.39
C ASN A 81 5.97 -17.13 13.49
N LYS A 82 5.96 -16.50 12.33
CA LYS A 82 4.88 -16.63 11.35
C LYS A 82 5.47 -17.10 10.02
N ILE A 83 5.11 -18.28 9.61
CA ILE A 83 5.57 -18.90 8.37
C ILE A 83 4.36 -19.01 7.44
N ARG A 84 4.50 -18.49 6.23
CA ARG A 84 3.44 -18.52 5.22
C ARG A 84 3.80 -19.54 4.13
N LEU A 85 2.83 -20.38 3.80
CA LEU A 85 2.90 -21.33 2.70
C LEU A 85 1.70 -21.14 1.78
N PHE A 86 1.78 -21.71 0.58
CA PHE A 86 0.68 -21.74 -0.37
C PHE A 86 0.52 -23.15 -0.94
N SER A 87 -0.71 -23.67 -0.91
CA SER A 87 -1.08 -24.90 -1.59
C SER A 87 -2.08 -24.58 -2.68
N ALA A 88 -1.79 -25.03 -3.88
CA ALA A 88 -2.53 -24.70 -5.09
C ALA A 88 -3.44 -25.82 -5.58
N SER A 89 -3.01 -27.08 -5.40
CA SER A 89 -3.62 -28.24 -6.04
C SER A 89 -3.77 -29.43 -5.10
N ALA A 90 -4.80 -30.22 -5.32
CA ALA A 90 -4.89 -31.54 -4.70
C ALA A 90 -3.68 -32.39 -5.12
N GLY A 91 -3.03 -33.01 -4.14
CA GLY A 91 -1.78 -33.76 -4.36
C GLY A 91 -0.52 -32.96 -4.04
N ASP A 92 -0.60 -31.68 -3.72
CA ASP A 92 0.53 -30.94 -3.17
C ASP A 92 1.02 -31.62 -1.87
N ASN A 93 2.33 -31.79 -1.77
CA ASN A 93 2.97 -32.30 -0.57
C ASN A 93 4.06 -31.31 -0.14
N ILE A 94 3.68 -30.41 0.75
CA ILE A 94 4.54 -29.33 1.22
C ILE A 94 5.22 -29.76 2.51
N THR A 95 6.52 -29.52 2.61
CA THR A 95 7.31 -29.75 3.81
C THR A 95 7.84 -28.43 4.33
N LEU A 96 7.52 -28.12 5.58
CA LEU A 96 8.14 -27.06 6.36
C LEU A 96 9.18 -27.67 7.28
N GLN A 97 10.44 -27.35 7.07
CA GLN A 97 11.54 -27.74 7.94
C GLN A 97 11.98 -26.54 8.79
N ILE A 98 11.95 -26.67 10.11
CA ILE A 98 12.42 -25.66 11.05
C ILE A 98 13.71 -26.16 11.68
N SER A 99 14.79 -25.40 11.51
CA SER A 99 16.11 -25.71 12.07
C SER A 99 16.23 -25.27 13.54
N PRO A 100 17.25 -25.76 14.30
CA PRO A 100 17.41 -25.40 15.71
C PRO A 100 17.63 -23.90 15.98
N ASP A 101 18.14 -23.16 15.01
CA ASP A 101 18.29 -21.68 15.05
C ASP A 101 17.01 -20.93 14.66
N GLY A 102 15.91 -21.65 14.40
CA GLY A 102 14.60 -21.08 14.06
C GLY A 102 14.41 -20.72 12.59
N GLN A 103 15.40 -21.00 11.73
CA GLN A 103 15.21 -20.79 10.29
C GLN A 103 14.20 -21.80 9.74
N ALA A 104 13.34 -21.32 8.84
CA ALA A 104 12.30 -22.11 8.21
C ALA A 104 12.58 -22.24 6.71
N VAL A 105 12.55 -23.48 6.22
CA VAL A 105 12.67 -23.80 4.80
C VAL A 105 11.40 -24.53 4.37
N VAL A 106 10.76 -24.06 3.30
CA VAL A 106 9.57 -24.67 2.71
C VAL A 106 9.92 -25.26 1.36
N SER A 107 9.42 -26.47 1.09
CA SER A 107 9.70 -27.19 -0.15
C SER A 107 8.58 -28.18 -0.49
N GLY A 108 8.66 -28.81 -1.66
CA GLY A 108 7.81 -29.93 -2.05
C GLY A 108 6.84 -29.63 -3.18
N THR A 109 6.73 -28.39 -3.61
CA THR A 109 6.05 -28.03 -4.86
C THR A 109 6.88 -26.97 -5.59
N LYS A 110 6.81 -26.97 -6.93
CA LYS A 110 7.55 -25.95 -7.70
C LYS A 110 7.15 -24.52 -7.28
N LEU A 111 5.88 -24.29 -6.95
CA LEU A 111 5.40 -23.00 -6.45
C LEU A 111 6.17 -22.60 -5.17
N MET A 112 6.24 -23.48 -4.19
CA MET A 112 6.89 -23.16 -2.91
C MET A 112 8.41 -23.09 -3.03
N ASP A 113 9.02 -23.95 -3.85
CA ASP A 113 10.47 -23.93 -4.09
C ASP A 113 10.89 -22.60 -4.75
N ASP A 114 10.12 -22.10 -5.73
CA ASP A 114 10.38 -20.83 -6.42
C ASP A 114 10.10 -19.63 -5.50
N ILE A 115 9.03 -19.67 -4.68
CA ILE A 115 8.77 -18.63 -3.67
C ILE A 115 9.90 -18.57 -2.65
N GLN A 116 10.35 -19.72 -2.13
CA GLN A 116 11.46 -19.79 -1.18
C GLN A 116 12.76 -19.22 -1.77
N ALA A 117 13.02 -19.47 -3.05
CA ALA A 117 14.18 -18.91 -3.74
C ALA A 117 14.10 -17.37 -3.83
N LEU A 118 12.93 -16.82 -4.15
CA LEU A 118 12.70 -15.38 -4.18
C LEU A 118 12.84 -14.76 -2.79
N ASP A 119 12.19 -15.33 -1.78
CA ASP A 119 12.24 -14.83 -0.39
C ASP A 119 13.68 -14.84 0.14
N THR A 120 14.45 -15.89 -0.19
CA THR A 120 15.87 -15.97 0.18
C THR A 120 16.69 -14.87 -0.49
N ALA A 121 16.41 -14.55 -1.75
CA ALA A 121 17.11 -13.47 -2.46
C ALA A 121 16.73 -12.07 -1.91
N LEU A 122 15.50 -11.88 -1.44
CA LEU A 122 15.03 -10.64 -0.84
C LEU A 122 15.42 -10.48 0.64
N ALA A 123 15.72 -11.56 1.36
CA ALA A 123 15.98 -11.53 2.80
C ALA A 123 17.01 -10.48 3.25
N PRO A 124 18.19 -10.31 2.60
CA PRO A 124 19.17 -9.31 3.00
C PRO A 124 18.68 -7.86 2.87
N ILE A 125 17.78 -7.62 1.90
CA ILE A 125 17.17 -6.30 1.66
C ILE A 125 16.13 -6.03 2.74
N ASN A 126 15.26 -7.01 3.01
CA ASN A 126 14.22 -6.93 4.03
C ASN A 126 14.80 -6.72 5.44
N GLU A 127 15.91 -7.37 5.76
CA GLU A 127 16.62 -7.18 7.03
C GLU A 127 17.09 -5.72 7.19
N LYS A 128 17.71 -5.15 6.15
CA LYS A 128 18.12 -3.73 6.15
C LYS A 128 16.91 -2.79 6.24
N ALA A 129 15.83 -3.10 5.55
CA ALA A 129 14.62 -2.26 5.53
C ALA A 129 13.98 -2.13 6.93
N GLN A 130 14.12 -3.11 7.81
CA GLN A 130 13.64 -3.01 9.20
C GLN A 130 14.31 -1.87 9.98
N SER A 131 15.57 -1.56 9.69
CA SER A 131 16.30 -0.46 10.35
C SER A 131 15.85 0.92 9.88
N VAL A 132 15.32 1.06 8.68
CA VAL A 132 14.91 2.34 8.09
C VAL A 132 13.82 3.02 8.89
N GLN A 133 12.88 2.26 9.44
CA GLN A 133 11.77 2.82 10.22
C GLN A 133 12.26 3.59 11.46
N ALA A 134 13.29 3.11 12.12
CA ALA A 134 13.89 3.80 13.26
C ALA A 134 14.60 5.11 12.84
N MET A 135 15.18 5.13 11.65
CA MET A 135 15.89 6.31 11.11
C MET A 135 14.95 7.50 10.84
N PHE A 136 13.68 7.26 10.47
CA PHE A 136 12.72 8.34 10.22
C PHE A 136 12.54 9.29 11.42
N ALA A 137 12.80 8.84 12.64
CA ALA A 137 12.71 9.65 13.84
C ALA A 137 13.87 10.63 14.00
N THR A 138 15.05 10.34 13.45
CA THR A 138 16.29 11.08 13.67
C THR A 138 16.88 11.69 12.40
N ASP A 139 16.71 11.04 11.27
CA ASP A 139 17.18 11.46 9.94
C ASP A 139 16.15 11.07 8.86
N PRO A 140 15.06 11.84 8.69
CA PRO A 140 14.04 11.53 7.69
C PRO A 140 14.57 11.49 6.25
N ALA A 141 15.49 12.39 5.88
CA ALA A 141 16.02 12.47 4.52
C ALA A 141 16.92 11.27 4.20
N GLY A 142 17.81 10.89 5.13
CA GLY A 142 18.63 9.69 5.00
C GLY A 142 17.80 8.41 4.99
N ALA A 143 16.74 8.35 5.81
CA ALA A 143 15.81 7.22 5.83
C ALA A 143 15.09 7.06 4.49
N GLU A 144 14.60 8.16 3.90
CA GLU A 144 13.95 8.16 2.59
C GLU A 144 14.90 7.72 1.47
N ALA A 145 16.13 8.26 1.45
CA ALA A 145 17.14 7.89 0.47
C ALA A 145 17.49 6.39 0.56
N LEU A 146 17.68 5.87 1.78
CA LEU A 146 17.95 4.45 2.00
C LEU A 146 16.76 3.57 1.62
N TYR A 147 15.53 3.99 1.96
CA TYR A 147 14.32 3.26 1.57
C TYR A 147 14.22 3.13 0.05
N ASN A 148 14.42 4.23 -0.68
CA ASN A 148 14.36 4.25 -2.14
C ASN A 148 15.45 3.36 -2.78
N ASP A 149 16.66 3.36 -2.23
CA ASP A 149 17.74 2.48 -2.69
C ASP A 149 17.41 0.99 -2.46
N LEU A 150 16.91 0.64 -1.27
CA LEU A 150 16.49 -0.73 -0.96
C LEU A 150 15.32 -1.19 -1.83
N GLN A 151 14.36 -0.29 -2.10
CA GLN A 151 13.26 -0.59 -3.02
C GLN A 151 13.79 -0.89 -4.43
N ALA A 152 14.70 -0.07 -4.95
CA ALA A 152 15.31 -0.32 -6.26
C ALA A 152 16.08 -1.66 -6.32
N GLN A 153 16.77 -2.02 -5.23
CA GLN A 153 17.43 -3.34 -5.13
C GLN A 153 16.41 -4.48 -5.13
N ALA A 154 15.30 -4.35 -4.39
CA ALA A 154 14.24 -5.36 -4.36
C ALA A 154 13.59 -5.52 -5.75
N ASP A 155 13.26 -4.41 -6.40
CA ASP A 155 12.70 -4.42 -7.76
C ASP A 155 13.63 -5.13 -8.76
N ALA A 156 14.95 -4.91 -8.65
CA ALA A 156 15.93 -5.59 -9.50
C ALA A 156 15.96 -7.11 -9.24
N VAL A 157 15.89 -7.55 -7.99
CA VAL A 157 15.80 -8.98 -7.62
C VAL A 157 14.54 -9.58 -8.22
N VAL A 158 13.40 -8.93 -8.06
CA VAL A 158 12.11 -9.41 -8.59
C VAL A 158 12.12 -9.49 -10.11
N LYS A 159 12.61 -8.47 -10.81
CA LYS A 159 12.73 -8.47 -12.28
C LYS A 159 13.64 -9.59 -12.79
N ASN A 160 14.76 -9.82 -12.12
CA ASN A 160 15.66 -10.93 -12.45
C ASN A 160 14.98 -12.29 -12.22
N PHE A 161 14.23 -12.43 -11.13
CA PHE A 161 13.46 -13.65 -10.86
C PHE A 161 12.40 -13.90 -11.94
N LEU A 162 11.63 -12.88 -12.30
CA LEU A 162 10.60 -12.96 -13.37
C LEU A 162 11.22 -13.37 -14.72
N SER A 163 12.37 -12.78 -15.06
CA SER A 163 13.08 -13.11 -16.31
C SER A 163 13.57 -14.56 -16.33
N ALA A 164 14.05 -15.08 -15.20
CA ALA A 164 14.56 -16.45 -15.10
C ALA A 164 13.45 -17.51 -14.94
N ASN A 165 12.26 -17.12 -14.47
CA ASN A 165 11.17 -18.02 -14.10
C ASN A 165 9.83 -17.62 -14.75
N ALA A 166 9.86 -17.20 -16.01
CA ALA A 166 8.70 -16.63 -16.69
C ALA A 166 7.46 -17.54 -16.73
N ASP A 167 7.66 -18.86 -16.76
CA ASP A 167 6.57 -19.85 -16.77
C ASP A 167 6.22 -20.40 -15.37
N SER A 168 6.88 -19.89 -14.31
CA SER A 168 6.61 -20.36 -12.96
C SER A 168 5.26 -19.82 -12.44
N PRO A 169 4.47 -20.63 -11.74
CA PRO A 169 3.33 -20.14 -10.97
C PRO A 169 3.70 -19.06 -9.94
N ALA A 170 4.96 -19.02 -9.47
CA ALA A 170 5.47 -18.02 -8.56
C ALA A 170 5.74 -16.66 -9.24
N ALA A 171 5.72 -16.57 -10.57
CA ALA A 171 5.86 -15.28 -11.27
C ALA A 171 4.77 -14.29 -10.84
N ALA A 172 3.52 -14.74 -10.74
CA ALA A 172 2.43 -13.89 -10.24
C ALA A 172 2.63 -13.49 -8.76
N TYR A 173 3.19 -14.38 -7.92
CA TYR A 173 3.55 -14.04 -6.53
C TYR A 173 4.64 -12.95 -6.50
N ALA A 174 5.69 -13.10 -7.30
CA ALA A 174 6.77 -12.12 -7.36
C ALA A 174 6.28 -10.72 -7.74
N MET A 175 5.24 -10.61 -8.59
CA MET A 175 4.65 -9.33 -8.97
C MET A 175 3.98 -8.59 -7.79
N LEU A 176 3.69 -9.25 -6.67
CA LEU A 176 3.15 -8.58 -5.47
C LEU A 176 4.11 -7.54 -4.89
N GLU A 177 5.40 -7.67 -5.18
CA GLU A 177 6.45 -6.73 -4.75
C GLU A 177 6.58 -5.51 -5.67
N LEU A 178 6.10 -5.58 -6.92
CA LEU A 178 6.21 -4.51 -7.90
C LEU A 178 5.08 -3.47 -7.77
N ARG A 179 5.35 -2.26 -8.25
CA ARG A 179 4.40 -1.13 -8.24
C ARG A 179 4.50 -0.33 -9.54
N GLY A 180 3.46 0.45 -9.83
CA GLY A 180 3.45 1.42 -10.93
C GLY A 180 3.75 0.78 -12.28
N GLN A 181 4.61 1.42 -13.06
CA GLN A 181 4.94 0.97 -14.42
C GLN A 181 5.65 -0.38 -14.43
N ASP A 182 6.52 -0.65 -13.47
CA ASP A 182 7.23 -1.94 -13.36
C ASP A 182 6.27 -3.12 -13.19
N PHE A 183 5.19 -2.93 -12.42
CA PHE A 183 4.13 -3.93 -12.31
C PHE A 183 3.41 -4.14 -13.65
N LEU A 184 3.08 -3.06 -14.36
CA LEU A 184 2.36 -3.15 -15.64
C LEU A 184 3.22 -3.82 -16.72
N ASP A 185 4.50 -3.49 -16.80
CA ASP A 185 5.44 -4.10 -17.74
C ASP A 185 5.60 -5.61 -17.45
N ALA A 186 5.69 -5.98 -16.18
CA ALA A 186 5.74 -7.38 -15.77
C ALA A 186 4.45 -8.12 -16.12
N TYR A 187 3.28 -7.50 -15.89
CA TYR A 187 1.98 -8.07 -16.25
C TYR A 187 1.85 -8.32 -17.74
N ASP A 188 2.24 -7.35 -18.57
CA ASP A 188 2.15 -7.44 -20.03
C ASP A 188 3.09 -8.52 -20.59
N SER A 189 4.20 -8.79 -19.91
CA SER A 189 5.16 -9.84 -20.28
C SER A 189 4.85 -11.22 -19.71
N MET A 190 3.80 -11.37 -18.87
CA MET A 190 3.42 -12.68 -18.32
C MET A 190 3.08 -13.70 -19.39
N THR A 191 3.66 -14.88 -19.26
CA THR A 191 3.33 -16.03 -20.13
C THR A 191 1.94 -16.59 -19.83
N PRO A 192 1.32 -17.33 -20.76
CA PRO A 192 0.07 -18.03 -20.48
C PRO A 192 0.16 -18.97 -19.28
N ALA A 193 1.30 -19.66 -19.07
CA ALA A 193 1.51 -20.54 -17.95
C ALA A 193 1.53 -19.78 -16.61
N ALA A 194 2.19 -18.61 -16.54
CA ALA A 194 2.18 -17.76 -15.35
C ALA A 194 0.78 -17.21 -15.02
N LYS A 195 -0.05 -16.99 -16.05
CA LYS A 195 -1.45 -16.54 -15.88
C LYS A 195 -2.41 -17.61 -15.36
N GLU A 196 -1.98 -18.87 -15.29
CA GLU A 196 -2.73 -19.93 -14.61
C GLU A 196 -2.47 -19.96 -13.08
N SER A 197 -1.64 -19.06 -12.57
CA SER A 197 -1.32 -18.94 -11.15
C SER A 197 -2.54 -18.65 -10.29
N VAL A 198 -2.58 -19.27 -9.10
CA VAL A 198 -3.61 -19.03 -8.08
C VAL A 198 -3.64 -17.58 -7.57
N PHE A 199 -2.59 -16.80 -7.81
CA PHE A 199 -2.50 -15.40 -7.41
C PHE A 199 -3.17 -14.43 -8.41
N MET A 200 -3.58 -14.91 -9.59
CA MET A 200 -4.14 -14.03 -10.62
C MET A 200 -5.31 -13.16 -10.15
N PRO A 201 -6.27 -13.62 -9.32
CA PRO A 201 -7.33 -12.76 -8.82
C PRO A 201 -6.83 -11.53 -8.03
N ILE A 202 -5.68 -11.67 -7.34
CA ILE A 202 -5.04 -10.56 -6.63
C ILE A 202 -4.30 -9.66 -7.62
N ILE A 203 -3.59 -10.26 -8.56
CA ILE A 203 -2.83 -9.55 -9.60
C ILE A 203 -3.74 -8.66 -10.45
N GLU A 204 -4.93 -9.16 -10.85
CA GLU A 204 -5.89 -8.37 -11.63
C GLU A 204 -6.38 -7.13 -10.84
N LYS A 205 -6.69 -7.30 -9.55
CA LYS A 205 -7.04 -6.15 -8.69
C LYS A 205 -5.88 -5.16 -8.54
N MET A 206 -4.64 -5.66 -8.45
CA MET A 206 -3.46 -4.80 -8.40
C MET A 206 -3.23 -4.09 -9.72
N ARG A 207 -3.47 -4.75 -10.85
CA ARG A 207 -3.35 -4.15 -12.18
C ARG A 207 -4.24 -2.91 -12.31
N GLU A 208 -5.51 -2.99 -11.93
CA GLU A 208 -6.41 -1.84 -11.96
C GLU A 208 -5.90 -0.65 -11.12
N ARG A 209 -5.31 -0.95 -9.95
CA ARG A 209 -4.73 0.08 -9.08
C ARG A 209 -3.48 0.70 -9.70
N ASN A 210 -2.59 -0.12 -10.25
CA ASN A 210 -1.35 0.36 -10.87
C ASN A 210 -1.62 1.18 -12.13
N ILE A 211 -2.62 0.83 -12.95
CA ILE A 211 -3.04 1.66 -14.09
C ILE A 211 -3.43 3.05 -13.60
N LYS A 212 -4.31 3.15 -12.60
CA LYS A 212 -4.73 4.44 -12.04
C LYS A 212 -3.57 5.22 -11.45
N GLN A 213 -2.64 4.55 -10.77
CA GLN A 213 -1.46 5.17 -10.19
C GLN A 213 -0.57 5.79 -11.29
N VAL A 214 -0.23 5.01 -12.33
CA VAL A 214 0.62 5.47 -13.43
C VAL A 214 -0.04 6.62 -14.22
N GLU A 215 -1.34 6.52 -14.47
CA GLU A 215 -2.09 7.62 -15.10
C GLU A 215 -2.01 8.90 -14.27
N MET A 216 -2.13 8.78 -12.96
CA MET A 216 -2.10 9.92 -12.05
C MET A 216 -0.68 10.52 -11.92
N GLU A 217 0.36 9.68 -11.85
CA GLU A 217 1.76 10.12 -11.88
C GLU A 217 2.07 10.87 -13.18
N ARG A 218 1.59 10.35 -14.31
CA ARG A 218 1.74 10.99 -15.61
C ARG A 218 1.02 12.34 -15.67
N LEU A 219 -0.19 12.42 -15.16
CA LEU A 219 -0.94 13.68 -15.06
C LEU A 219 -0.20 14.68 -14.17
N THR A 220 0.28 14.26 -13.01
CA THR A 220 1.06 15.10 -12.09
C THR A 220 2.31 15.66 -12.80
N ALA A 221 3.08 14.82 -13.47
CA ALA A 221 4.26 15.27 -14.22
C ALA A 221 3.90 16.24 -15.36
N GLN A 222 2.80 16.01 -16.05
CA GLN A 222 2.29 16.91 -17.08
C GLN A 222 1.91 18.27 -16.48
N LEU A 223 1.19 18.29 -15.37
CA LEU A 223 0.78 19.52 -14.68
C LEU A 223 2.00 20.30 -14.17
N GLU A 224 2.99 19.64 -13.60
CA GLU A 224 4.24 20.24 -13.10
C GLU A 224 5.22 20.66 -14.19
N SER A 225 4.98 20.33 -15.45
CA SER A 225 5.86 20.71 -16.57
C SER A 225 6.04 22.22 -16.76
N GLY A 226 5.17 23.02 -16.13
CA GLY A 226 5.15 24.47 -16.23
C GLY A 226 4.60 25.01 -17.55
N THR A 227 4.07 24.13 -18.41
CA THR A 227 3.50 24.47 -19.73
C THR A 227 1.97 24.42 -19.74
N VAL A 228 1.37 23.84 -18.70
CA VAL A 228 -0.08 23.67 -18.58
C VAL A 228 -0.64 24.71 -17.60
N GLN A 229 -1.66 25.44 -18.02
CA GLN A 229 -2.41 26.36 -17.17
C GLN A 229 -3.17 25.56 -16.11
N ALA A 230 -3.18 26.08 -14.88
CA ALA A 230 -3.96 25.47 -13.79
C ALA A 230 -5.44 25.41 -14.17
N PRO A 231 -6.12 24.26 -13.97
CA PRO A 231 -7.55 24.13 -14.24
C PRO A 231 -8.38 25.20 -13.55
N ALA A 232 -9.34 25.79 -14.29
CA ALA A 232 -10.22 26.80 -13.72
C ALA A 232 -11.23 26.16 -12.76
N PHE A 233 -11.58 26.88 -11.71
CA PHE A 233 -12.69 26.55 -10.82
C PHE A 233 -13.50 27.78 -10.46
N SER A 234 -14.71 27.57 -9.98
CA SER A 234 -15.59 28.58 -9.39
C SER A 234 -16.38 27.92 -8.27
N LEU A 235 -16.04 28.26 -7.01
CA LEU A 235 -16.58 27.62 -5.82
C LEU A 235 -17.11 28.65 -4.82
N PRO A 236 -18.15 28.31 -4.01
CA PRO A 236 -18.70 29.25 -3.02
C PRO A 236 -17.74 29.37 -1.82
N ASP A 237 -17.55 30.59 -1.34
CA ASP A 237 -16.89 30.91 -0.07
C ASP A 237 -17.82 30.74 1.14
N MET A 238 -17.37 31.18 2.32
CA MET A 238 -18.12 31.15 3.58
C MET A 238 -19.46 31.83 3.53
N ASP A 239 -19.58 32.88 2.70
CA ASP A 239 -20.78 33.72 2.53
C ASP A 239 -21.60 33.30 1.31
N GLY A 240 -21.16 32.27 0.58
CA GLY A 240 -21.80 31.79 -0.64
C GLY A 240 -21.44 32.58 -1.89
N LYS A 241 -20.49 33.52 -1.80
CA LYS A 241 -19.97 34.24 -2.95
C LYS A 241 -19.04 33.34 -3.77
N SER A 242 -19.17 33.41 -5.08
CA SER A 242 -18.31 32.65 -5.99
C SER A 242 -16.90 33.21 -5.97
N VAL A 243 -15.93 32.30 -5.78
CA VAL A 243 -14.49 32.53 -5.85
C VAL A 243 -13.93 31.70 -6.99
N SER A 244 -13.12 32.31 -7.84
CA SER A 244 -12.49 31.69 -8.99
C SER A 244 -10.97 31.81 -8.92
N LEU A 245 -10.24 30.89 -9.53
CA LEU A 245 -8.78 30.98 -9.60
C LEU A 245 -8.32 32.30 -10.26
N SER A 246 -9.07 32.80 -11.23
CA SER A 246 -8.79 34.07 -11.92
C SER A 246 -8.78 35.30 -11.00
N ASP A 247 -9.41 35.24 -9.84
CA ASP A 247 -9.46 36.34 -8.88
C ASP A 247 -8.09 36.63 -8.25
N PHE A 248 -7.18 35.66 -8.33
CA PHE A 248 -5.83 35.73 -7.76
C PHE A 248 -4.74 35.95 -8.81
N LYS A 249 -5.10 36.30 -10.03
CA LYS A 249 -4.13 36.52 -11.12
C LYS A 249 -3.07 37.56 -10.73
N GLY A 250 -1.81 37.23 -11.00
CA GLY A 250 -0.66 38.06 -10.65
C GLY A 250 -0.06 37.78 -9.27
N LYS A 251 -0.67 36.88 -8.49
CA LYS A 251 -0.10 36.35 -7.23
C LYS A 251 0.32 34.91 -7.39
N TRP A 252 1.22 34.47 -6.55
CA TRP A 252 1.38 33.04 -6.26
C TRP A 252 0.12 32.54 -5.57
N VAL A 253 -0.32 31.33 -5.88
CA VAL A 253 -1.49 30.71 -5.25
C VAL A 253 -1.12 29.34 -4.74
N ILE A 254 -1.50 29.04 -3.50
CA ILE A 254 -1.53 27.67 -2.98
C ILE A 254 -2.99 27.25 -2.92
N LEU A 255 -3.35 26.22 -3.68
CA LEU A 255 -4.62 25.52 -3.45
C LEU A 255 -4.34 24.43 -2.41
N ASP A 256 -4.94 24.53 -1.23
CA ASP A 256 -4.84 23.53 -0.17
C ASP A 256 -6.13 22.69 -0.15
N PHE A 257 -6.07 21.49 -0.70
CA PHE A 257 -7.16 20.51 -0.66
C PHE A 257 -7.13 19.80 0.69
N TRP A 258 -8.18 19.99 1.49
CA TRP A 258 -8.24 19.54 2.87
C TRP A 258 -9.63 19.09 3.33
N GLY A 259 -9.76 18.68 4.58
CA GLY A 259 -11.02 18.47 5.27
C GLY A 259 -10.80 18.40 6.78
N SER A 260 -11.81 18.70 7.59
CA SER A 260 -11.69 18.70 9.05
C SER A 260 -11.44 17.30 9.64
N TRP A 261 -11.81 16.27 8.92
CA TRP A 261 -11.58 14.85 9.22
C TRP A 261 -10.12 14.42 8.95
N CYS A 262 -9.35 15.20 8.20
CA CYS A 262 -7.98 14.91 7.84
C CYS A 262 -6.99 15.38 8.92
N ARG A 263 -6.54 14.46 9.79
CA ARG A 263 -5.61 14.77 10.89
C ARG A 263 -4.32 15.45 10.42
N TRP A 264 -3.77 15.02 9.29
CA TRP A 264 -2.53 15.57 8.74
C TRP A 264 -2.72 16.97 8.17
N CYS A 265 -3.90 17.26 7.60
CA CYS A 265 -4.24 18.61 7.14
C CYS A 265 -4.25 19.59 8.32
N VAL A 266 -4.97 19.24 9.39
CA VAL A 266 -5.05 20.04 10.62
C VAL A 266 -3.67 20.27 11.25
N LYS A 267 -2.81 19.22 11.26
CA LYS A 267 -1.45 19.32 11.79
C LYS A 267 -0.58 20.28 10.97
N GLY A 268 -0.84 20.43 9.67
CA GLY A 268 -0.09 21.30 8.75
C GLY A 268 -0.50 22.77 8.79
N PHE A 269 -1.66 23.12 9.38
CA PHE A 269 -2.13 24.52 9.39
C PHE A 269 -1.18 25.54 10.05
N PRO A 270 -0.51 25.24 11.18
CA PRO A 270 0.46 26.20 11.74
C PRO A 270 1.56 26.57 10.76
N GLU A 271 2.19 25.60 10.12
CA GLU A 271 3.23 25.82 9.11
C GLU A 271 2.68 26.63 7.92
N LEU A 272 1.50 26.29 7.41
CA LEU A 272 0.90 27.01 6.29
C LEU A 272 0.54 28.46 6.66
N LYS A 273 0.13 28.73 7.91
CA LYS A 273 -0.10 30.08 8.42
C LYS A 273 1.17 30.92 8.46
N ASP A 274 2.28 30.30 8.91
CA ASP A 274 3.57 30.97 8.98
C ASP A 274 4.06 31.35 7.56
N GLU A 275 3.95 30.43 6.60
CA GLU A 275 4.31 30.70 5.21
C GLU A 275 3.37 31.73 4.55
N TYR A 276 2.07 31.67 4.83
CA TYR A 276 1.11 32.65 4.33
C TYR A 276 1.41 34.06 4.88
N ALA A 277 1.69 34.19 6.17
CA ALA A 277 2.06 35.46 6.78
C ALA A 277 3.37 36.04 6.21
N LYS A 278 4.37 35.16 5.98
CA LYS A 278 5.68 35.52 5.44
C LYS A 278 5.63 36.09 4.02
N TYR A 279 4.70 35.61 3.18
CA TYR A 279 4.59 36.00 1.77
C TYR A 279 3.28 36.68 1.43
N SER A 280 2.56 37.28 2.40
CA SER A 280 1.19 37.82 2.25
C SER A 280 1.01 38.89 1.16
N ASP A 281 2.10 39.56 0.77
CA ASP A 281 2.13 40.52 -0.32
C ASP A 281 2.10 39.88 -1.72
N LYS A 282 2.56 38.64 -1.86
CA LYS A 282 2.78 37.94 -3.13
C LYS A 282 2.01 36.63 -3.24
N LEU A 283 1.56 36.08 -2.12
CA LEU A 283 0.96 34.77 -2.02
C LEU A 283 -0.50 34.87 -1.58
N GLU A 284 -1.36 34.09 -2.20
CA GLU A 284 -2.69 33.77 -1.69
C GLU A 284 -2.80 32.28 -1.41
N VAL A 285 -3.54 31.93 -0.37
CA VAL A 285 -3.92 30.54 -0.08
C VAL A 285 -5.42 30.40 -0.29
N VAL A 286 -5.84 29.37 -0.98
CA VAL A 286 -7.24 28.99 -1.14
C VAL A 286 -7.44 27.61 -0.54
N GLY A 287 -8.06 27.55 0.61
CA GLY A 287 -8.43 26.30 1.26
C GLY A 287 -9.68 25.72 0.60
N ILE A 288 -9.54 24.60 -0.09
CA ILE A 288 -10.64 23.90 -0.77
C ILE A 288 -11.04 22.72 0.11
N ASP A 289 -12.18 22.87 0.78
CA ASP A 289 -12.74 21.82 1.62
C ASP A 289 -13.32 20.68 0.79
N CYS A 290 -13.08 19.44 1.22
CA CYS A 290 -13.47 18.23 0.52
C CYS A 290 -14.05 17.18 1.45
N ASN A 291 -15.00 16.40 0.94
CA ASN A 291 -15.51 15.19 1.58
C ASN A 291 -16.20 15.37 2.94
N GLU A 292 -16.77 16.53 3.22
CA GLU A 292 -17.56 16.75 4.43
C GLU A 292 -18.75 17.69 4.18
N PRO A 293 -19.76 17.71 5.09
CA PRO A 293 -20.87 18.64 5.02
C PRO A 293 -20.44 20.10 5.25
N GLN A 294 -21.11 21.03 4.60
CA GLN A 294 -20.78 22.46 4.62
C GLN A 294 -20.78 23.09 6.04
N ASP A 295 -21.66 22.62 6.92
CA ASP A 295 -21.73 23.08 8.32
C ASP A 295 -20.48 22.69 9.11
N ARG A 296 -19.97 21.48 8.90
CA ARG A 296 -18.71 21.02 9.52
C ARG A 296 -17.51 21.79 9.01
N TRP A 297 -17.43 22.01 7.70
CA TRP A 297 -16.41 22.86 7.10
C TRP A 297 -16.40 24.26 7.73
N LYS A 298 -17.56 24.94 7.78
CA LYS A 298 -17.67 26.30 8.38
C LYS A 298 -17.20 26.32 9.84
N ALA A 299 -17.62 25.33 10.63
CA ALA A 299 -17.18 25.17 12.01
C ALA A 299 -15.66 24.96 12.13
N ALA A 300 -15.07 24.19 11.21
CA ALA A 300 -13.64 23.91 11.21
C ALA A 300 -12.83 25.16 10.82
N VAL A 301 -13.24 25.91 9.79
CA VAL A 301 -12.59 27.18 9.41
C VAL A 301 -12.55 28.14 10.60
N ALA A 302 -13.67 28.29 11.32
CA ALA A 302 -13.74 29.13 12.51
C ALA A 302 -12.88 28.59 13.67
N LYS A 303 -12.95 27.28 13.93
CA LYS A 303 -12.19 26.62 15.00
C LYS A 303 -10.67 26.76 14.83
N TYR A 304 -10.20 26.58 13.60
CA TYR A 304 -8.78 26.65 13.30
C TYR A 304 -8.32 28.04 12.90
N GLU A 305 -9.21 29.04 12.90
CA GLU A 305 -8.91 30.45 12.58
C GLU A 305 -8.10 30.57 11.28
N LEU A 306 -8.60 29.95 10.19
CA LEU A 306 -7.89 29.94 8.90
C LEU A 306 -7.97 31.32 8.24
N PRO A 307 -6.83 32.05 8.06
CA PRO A 307 -6.84 33.46 7.70
C PRO A 307 -6.99 33.73 6.19
N TRP A 308 -6.98 32.69 5.38
CA TRP A 308 -7.03 32.75 3.91
C TRP A 308 -8.43 32.51 3.37
N VAL A 309 -8.57 32.64 2.06
CA VAL A 309 -9.82 32.34 1.36
C VAL A 309 -10.18 30.87 1.50
N ASN A 310 -11.36 30.58 2.01
CA ASN A 310 -11.87 29.22 2.18
C ASN A 310 -13.09 29.01 1.30
N VAL A 311 -13.09 27.96 0.51
CA VAL A 311 -14.16 27.57 -0.41
C VAL A 311 -14.61 26.15 -0.18
N TYR A 312 -15.88 25.89 -0.48
CA TYR A 312 -16.51 24.60 -0.31
C TYR A 312 -16.61 23.85 -1.64
N TYR A 313 -16.14 22.60 -1.66
CA TYR A 313 -16.26 21.71 -2.81
C TYR A 313 -17.05 20.45 -2.46
N ASP A 314 -18.26 20.32 -3.02
CA ASP A 314 -19.16 19.19 -2.78
C ASP A 314 -18.71 17.96 -3.59
N THR A 315 -17.74 17.25 -3.04
CA THR A 315 -17.17 16.05 -3.66
C THR A 315 -18.15 14.87 -3.74
N GLN A 316 -19.31 14.95 -3.11
CA GLN A 316 -20.39 13.95 -3.28
C GLN A 316 -21.11 14.14 -4.62
N LYS A 317 -21.15 15.36 -5.13
CA LYS A 317 -21.79 15.69 -6.40
C LYS A 317 -20.83 15.69 -7.57
N ASP A 318 -19.61 16.13 -7.33
CA ASP A 318 -18.61 16.29 -8.39
C ASP A 318 -17.20 15.98 -7.85
N LYS A 319 -16.41 15.27 -8.62
CA LYS A 319 -15.00 14.95 -8.33
C LYS A 319 -14.04 15.46 -9.40
N SER A 320 -14.56 16.13 -10.43
CA SER A 320 -13.78 16.56 -11.59
C SER A 320 -12.62 17.49 -11.23
N LEU A 321 -12.78 18.33 -10.19
CA LEU A 321 -11.72 19.22 -9.71
C LEU A 321 -10.56 18.44 -9.07
N LEU A 322 -10.86 17.40 -8.28
CA LEU A 322 -9.83 16.53 -7.70
C LEU A 322 -9.03 15.80 -8.80
N GLU A 323 -9.74 15.30 -9.80
CA GLU A 323 -9.13 14.63 -10.95
C GLU A 323 -8.27 15.59 -11.76
N ALA A 324 -8.78 16.80 -12.07
CA ALA A 324 -8.07 17.82 -12.86
C ALA A 324 -6.77 18.30 -12.20
N TYR A 325 -6.70 18.31 -10.87
CA TYR A 325 -5.51 18.69 -10.09
C TYR A 325 -4.69 17.49 -9.60
N ALA A 326 -4.97 16.29 -10.08
CA ALA A 326 -4.29 15.04 -9.68
C ALA A 326 -4.30 14.80 -8.17
N VAL A 327 -5.39 15.15 -7.47
CA VAL A 327 -5.52 14.98 -6.01
C VAL A 327 -5.78 13.52 -5.67
N GLN A 328 -4.76 12.84 -5.16
CA GLN A 328 -4.80 11.42 -4.79
C GLN A 328 -5.06 11.20 -3.29
N GLY A 329 -4.86 12.20 -2.47
CA GLY A 329 -4.98 12.12 -1.01
C GLY A 329 -4.97 13.50 -0.37
N PHE A 330 -5.05 13.52 0.96
CA PHE A 330 -5.13 14.77 1.72
C PHE A 330 -4.08 14.80 2.85
N PRO A 331 -3.46 15.97 3.11
CA PRO A 331 -3.56 17.19 2.33
C PRO A 331 -2.90 17.06 0.95
N THR A 332 -3.37 17.82 -0.03
CA THR A 332 -2.65 18.10 -1.27
C THR A 332 -2.56 19.61 -1.45
N LYS A 333 -1.34 20.12 -1.66
CA LYS A 333 -1.08 21.54 -1.93
C LYS A 333 -0.59 21.72 -3.36
N VAL A 334 -1.25 22.56 -4.12
CA VAL A 334 -0.88 22.89 -5.51
C VAL A 334 -0.35 24.33 -5.55
N ILE A 335 0.93 24.48 -5.89
CA ILE A 335 1.59 25.79 -5.99
C ILE A 335 1.49 26.29 -7.44
N ILE A 336 0.86 27.44 -7.62
CA ILE A 336 0.58 28.06 -8.92
C ILE A 336 1.32 29.39 -9.02
N SER A 337 2.01 29.61 -10.15
CA SER A 337 2.71 30.88 -10.39
C SER A 337 1.74 32.04 -10.69
N PRO A 338 2.20 33.31 -10.61
CA PRO A 338 1.41 34.48 -10.98
C PRO A 338 0.85 34.47 -12.40
N GLU A 339 1.48 33.74 -13.29
CA GLU A 339 1.06 33.53 -14.68
C GLU A 339 -0.02 32.45 -14.81
N GLY A 340 -0.33 31.72 -13.71
CA GLY A 340 -1.34 30.67 -13.67
C GLY A 340 -0.85 29.26 -14.03
N PHE A 341 0.46 29.02 -14.01
CA PHE A 341 1.03 27.69 -14.26
C PHE A 341 1.29 26.93 -12.94
N ILE A 342 0.95 25.65 -12.92
CA ILE A 342 1.31 24.77 -11.80
C ILE A 342 2.83 24.58 -11.77
N LYS A 343 3.43 24.79 -10.61
CA LYS A 343 4.87 24.65 -10.39
C LYS A 343 5.22 23.47 -9.52
N LYS A 344 4.33 23.09 -8.59
CA LYS A 344 4.53 21.93 -7.74
C LYS A 344 3.19 21.43 -7.17
N ILE A 345 3.07 20.11 -7.07
CA ILE A 345 2.00 19.41 -6.35
C ILE A 345 2.65 18.68 -5.19
N VAL A 346 2.26 19.01 -3.97
CA VAL A 346 2.79 18.42 -2.74
C VAL A 346 1.69 17.60 -2.09
N VAL A 347 1.88 16.30 -1.98
CA VAL A 347 0.91 15.36 -1.40
C VAL A 347 1.36 14.92 -0.02
N GLY A 348 0.48 15.02 0.96
CA GLY A 348 0.75 14.66 2.34
C GLY A 348 1.49 15.74 3.13
N ALA A 349 2.05 15.33 4.28
CA ALA A 349 2.90 16.18 5.11
C ALA A 349 4.34 16.07 4.61
N ASP A 350 4.78 17.06 3.86
CA ASP A 350 6.13 17.12 3.30
C ASP A 350 6.97 18.16 4.06
N PRO A 351 8.00 17.75 4.82
CA PRO A 351 8.86 18.66 5.54
C PRO A 351 9.64 19.64 4.65
N SER A 352 9.77 19.33 3.36
CA SER A 352 10.45 20.20 2.39
C SER A 352 9.54 21.32 1.83
N PHE A 353 8.25 21.32 2.15
CA PHE A 353 7.28 22.29 1.62
C PHE A 353 7.72 23.75 1.83
N PRO A 354 8.17 24.20 3.03
CA PRO A 354 8.61 25.59 3.22
C PRO A 354 9.80 25.97 2.33
N SER A 355 10.78 25.05 2.18
CA SER A 355 11.95 25.29 1.32
C SER A 355 11.60 25.30 -0.16
N THR A 356 10.68 24.42 -0.59
CA THR A 356 10.15 24.37 -1.94
C THR A 356 9.44 25.69 -2.28
N LEU A 357 8.57 26.17 -1.39
CA LEU A 357 7.87 27.43 -1.55
C LEU A 357 8.83 28.61 -1.62
N ALA A 358 9.83 28.67 -0.71
CA ALA A 358 10.85 29.70 -0.69
C ALA A 358 11.66 29.76 -1.99
N ASN A 359 12.06 28.61 -2.53
CA ASN A 359 12.78 28.54 -3.79
C ASN A 359 11.94 29.04 -4.96
N LEU A 360 10.65 28.71 -5.02
CA LEU A 360 9.75 29.13 -6.10
C LEU A 360 9.45 30.63 -6.04
N ILE A 361 9.11 31.17 -4.86
CA ILE A 361 8.77 32.60 -4.70
C ILE A 361 10.02 33.49 -4.72
N GLY A 362 11.16 32.98 -4.22
CA GLY A 362 12.41 33.73 -4.10
C GLY A 362 13.29 33.73 -5.36
N ALA A 363 12.98 32.92 -6.36
CA ALA A 363 13.75 32.79 -7.61
C ALA A 363 13.58 33.95 -8.60
N ARG A 364 13.11 35.13 -8.16
CA ARG A 364 12.99 36.38 -8.96
C ARG A 364 13.98 37.43 -8.51
#